data_5d5294b6da615e7230f75794670201fd
#
_entry.id   5d5294b6da615e7230f75794670201fd
#
_cell.length_a   1.000
_cell.length_b   1.000
_cell.length_c   1.000
_cell.angle_alpha   90.00
_cell.angle_beta   90.00
_cell.angle_gamma   90.00
#
_symmetry.space_group_name_H-M   'P 1'
#
loop_
_entity.id
_entity.type
_entity.pdbx_description
1 polymer ?
#
loop_
_entity_poly.entity_id
_entity_poly.type
_entity_poly.pdbx_seq_one_letter_code
_entity_poly.pdbx_strand_id
1 'polypeptide(L)'
;MNEKTEPEKKYPYIDRPMWLYSRSSDKKISALMQQMHELSEEAQRRSYTVVGTSQDMGTGRSMARMGLQQMMRSVKDGHVRAVLVRDLTRLSHDPAILIQILEFLQ
;
A
#
# COMPACT_ATOMS: atom_id res chain seq x y z
N MET A 1 -1.18 -29.09 14.71
CA MET A 1 -1.21 -28.61 14.61
C MET A 1 -1.67 -28.41 14.49
N ASN A 2 -1.86 -28.25 14.17
CA ASN A 2 -2.25 -27.89 13.84
C ASN A 2 -2.67 -27.57 13.58
N GLU A 3 -2.89 -27.58 13.33
CA GLU A 3 -3.26 -27.16 12.92
C GLU A 3 -3.77 -26.67 12.72
N LYS A 4 -4.16 -26.80 12.62
CA LYS A 4 -4.55 -26.16 12.35
C LYS A 4 -4.70 -25.50 12.33
N THR A 5 -4.71 -25.40 12.42
CA THR A 5 -4.78 -24.71 12.37
C THR A 5 -4.64 -23.83 11.93
N GLU A 6 -4.47 -23.63 12.13
CA GLU A 6 -4.33 -22.68 11.41
C GLU A 6 -3.84 -22.88 10.26
N PRO A 7 -4.39 -22.47 9.40
CA PRO A 7 -3.91 -22.83 8.18
C PRO A 7 -2.52 -22.51 8.16
N GLU A 8 -1.88 -23.31 7.71
CA GLU A 8 -0.59 -23.13 7.61
C GLU A 8 -0.33 -21.91 6.87
N LYS A 9 0.47 -21.05 7.40
CA LYS A 9 0.89 -19.90 6.69
C LYS A 9 1.92 -20.30 5.71
N LYS A 10 1.75 -19.84 4.50
CA LYS A 10 2.75 -20.03 3.50
C LYS A 10 4.05 -19.39 3.87
N TYR A 11 3.97 -18.20 4.53
CA TYR A 11 5.15 -17.44 4.91
C TYR A 11 5.08 -17.23 6.39
N PRO A 12 5.61 -18.15 7.19
CA PRO A 12 5.46 -18.04 8.63
C PRO A 12 6.11 -16.80 9.22
N TYR A 13 7.04 -16.19 8.49
CA TYR A 13 7.67 -14.97 8.98
C TYR A 13 7.00 -13.71 8.45
N ILE A 14 6.03 -13.86 7.58
CA ILE A 14 5.32 -12.72 7.00
C ILE A 14 3.85 -12.91 7.27
N ASP A 15 3.47 -12.62 8.51
CA ASP A 15 2.10 -12.77 8.96
C ASP A 15 1.18 -11.74 8.39
N ARG A 16 1.68 -10.53 8.25
CA ARG A 16 0.88 -9.38 7.82
C ARG A 16 1.65 -8.63 6.76
N PRO A 17 1.68 -9.18 5.53
CA PRO A 17 2.40 -8.54 4.45
C PRO A 17 1.72 -7.24 4.06
N MET A 18 2.46 -6.15 4.11
CA MET A 18 1.93 -4.82 3.90
C MET A 18 2.70 -4.11 2.81
N TRP A 19 1.99 -3.37 1.99
CA TRP A 19 2.57 -2.49 0.98
C TRP A 19 2.40 -1.06 1.44
N LEU A 20 3.46 -0.27 1.32
CA LEU A 20 3.41 1.15 1.63
C LEU A 20 3.32 1.93 0.33
N TYR A 21 2.33 2.78 0.23
CA TYR A 21 2.16 3.59 -0.95
C TYR A 21 2.12 5.07 -0.57
N SER A 22 2.92 5.88 -1.25
CA SER A 22 2.91 7.31 -1.03
C SER A 22 2.73 8.05 -2.35
N ARG A 23 2.15 9.23 -2.27
CA ARG A 23 1.97 10.10 -3.41
C ARG A 23 2.02 11.54 -2.95
N SER A 24 2.64 12.39 -3.77
CA SER A 24 2.65 13.82 -3.53
C SER A 24 2.36 14.54 -4.83
N SER A 25 1.45 15.50 -4.80
CA SER A 25 1.24 16.38 -5.92
C SER A 25 2.33 17.44 -6.01
N ASP A 26 3.07 17.62 -4.92
CA ASP A 26 4.21 18.49 -4.89
C ASP A 26 5.39 17.70 -5.45
N LYS A 27 6.16 18.32 -6.35
CA LYS A 27 7.26 17.59 -7.00
C LYS A 27 8.52 17.53 -6.15
N LYS A 28 8.40 17.62 -4.86
CA LYS A 28 9.54 17.54 -3.96
C LYS A 28 9.76 16.12 -3.50
N ILE A 29 10.93 15.62 -3.81
CA ILE A 29 11.31 14.27 -3.39
C ILE A 29 11.32 14.17 -1.87
N SER A 30 11.72 15.24 -1.18
CA SER A 30 11.76 15.22 0.27
C SER A 30 10.38 14.95 0.88
N ALA A 31 9.31 15.44 0.25
CA ALA A 31 7.96 15.19 0.75
C ALA A 31 7.62 13.71 0.67
N LEU A 32 8.01 13.06 -0.43
CA LEU A 32 7.78 11.62 -0.55
C LEU A 32 8.60 10.83 0.45
N MET A 33 9.85 11.22 0.64
CA MET A 33 10.72 10.51 1.58
C MET A 33 10.20 10.64 3.00
N GLN A 34 9.75 11.82 3.37
CA GLN A 34 9.17 12.04 4.69
C GLN A 34 7.93 11.17 4.88
N GLN A 35 7.05 11.15 3.88
CA GLN A 35 5.84 10.37 3.93
C GLN A 35 6.15 8.88 4.06
N MET A 36 7.10 8.38 3.27
CA MET A 36 7.46 6.97 3.32
C MET A 36 8.07 6.60 4.68
N HIS A 37 8.86 7.50 5.25
CA HIS A 37 9.43 7.26 6.57
C HIS A 37 8.33 7.12 7.62
N GLU A 38 7.35 8.02 7.59
CA GLU A 38 6.24 7.97 8.52
C GLU A 38 5.44 6.69 8.38
N LEU A 39 5.23 6.24 7.13
CA LEU A 39 4.51 5.00 6.88
C LEU A 39 5.28 3.81 7.42
N SER A 40 6.60 3.81 7.25
CA SER A 40 7.43 2.72 7.75
C SER A 40 7.35 2.61 9.26
N GLU A 41 7.38 3.74 9.95
CA GLU A 41 7.27 3.74 11.40
C GLU A 41 5.90 3.25 11.85
N GLU A 42 4.86 3.64 11.14
CA GLU A 42 3.51 3.21 11.50
C GLU A 42 3.35 1.70 11.28
N ALA A 43 3.91 1.18 10.19
CA ALA A 43 3.85 -0.26 9.94
C ALA A 43 4.55 -1.04 11.04
N GLN A 44 5.67 -0.52 11.52
CA GLN A 44 6.39 -1.15 12.63
C GLN A 44 5.54 -1.18 13.89
N ARG A 45 4.89 -0.07 14.20
CA ARG A 45 4.04 0.00 15.39
C ARG A 45 2.89 -0.99 15.32
N ARG A 46 2.40 -1.26 14.11
CA ARG A 46 1.27 -2.19 13.93
C ARG A 46 1.71 -3.62 13.74
N SER A 47 3.00 -3.87 13.82
CA SER A 47 3.56 -5.22 13.67
C SER A 47 3.29 -5.80 12.29
N TYR A 48 3.21 -4.98 11.26
CA TYR A 48 3.11 -5.44 9.90
C TYR A 48 4.51 -5.60 9.31
N THR A 49 4.63 -6.53 8.39
CA THR A 49 5.87 -6.74 7.66
C THR A 49 5.77 -6.06 6.31
N VAL A 50 6.64 -5.08 6.06
CA VAL A 50 6.63 -4.37 4.79
C VAL A 50 7.28 -5.25 3.74
N VAL A 51 6.50 -5.61 2.72
CA VAL A 51 6.99 -6.47 1.64
C VAL A 51 7.22 -5.69 0.36
N GLY A 52 6.79 -4.44 0.30
CA GLY A 52 7.05 -3.62 -0.87
C GLY A 52 6.59 -2.21 -0.65
N THR A 53 7.14 -1.31 -1.45
CA THR A 53 6.78 0.09 -1.41
C THR A 53 6.72 0.63 -2.82
N SER A 54 5.87 1.63 -3.03
CA SER A 54 5.88 2.36 -4.30
C SER A 54 5.40 3.77 -4.05
N GLN A 55 5.69 4.62 -5.02
CA GLN A 55 5.35 6.03 -4.86
C GLN A 55 5.13 6.67 -6.22
N ASP A 56 4.35 7.73 -6.22
CA ASP A 56 4.07 8.50 -7.42
C ASP A 56 4.14 9.98 -7.12
N MET A 57 4.53 10.75 -8.12
CA MET A 57 4.42 12.18 -8.10
C MET A 57 3.35 12.57 -9.09
N GLY A 58 2.52 13.54 -8.70
CA GLY A 58 1.50 14.03 -9.60
C GLY A 58 0.14 14.04 -8.94
N THR A 59 -0.87 14.40 -9.75
CA THR A 59 -2.17 14.69 -9.20
C THR A 59 -2.87 13.41 -8.82
N GLY A 60 -3.31 12.72 -8.50
CA GLY A 60 -4.04 11.51 -8.20
C GLY A 60 -5.31 11.40 -9.00
N ARG A 61 -5.31 11.96 -10.22
CA ARG A 61 -6.51 11.95 -11.04
C ARG A 61 -6.54 10.83 -12.06
N SER A 62 -5.47 10.07 -12.13
CA SER A 62 -5.37 9.00 -13.12
C SER A 62 -5.02 7.72 -12.42
N MET A 63 -5.52 6.61 -12.94
CA MET A 63 -5.12 5.30 -12.46
C MET A 63 -3.87 4.80 -13.16
N ALA A 64 -3.33 5.55 -14.12
CA ALA A 64 -2.18 5.12 -14.89
C ALA A 64 -0.84 5.40 -14.19
N ARG A 65 -0.86 5.69 -12.91
CA ARG A 65 0.34 5.94 -12.12
C ARG A 65 1.07 4.63 -11.86
N MET A 66 2.38 4.62 -12.14
CA MET A 66 3.14 3.39 -12.08
C MET A 66 3.21 2.81 -10.67
N GLY A 67 3.37 3.66 -9.66
CA GLY A 67 3.43 3.17 -8.28
C GLY A 67 2.11 2.59 -7.83
N LEU A 68 1.01 3.23 -8.21
CA LEU A 68 -0.32 2.72 -7.90
C LEU A 68 -0.55 1.38 -8.58
N GLN A 69 -0.19 1.27 -9.86
CA GLN A 69 -0.35 0.02 -10.59
C GLN A 69 0.49 -1.10 -10.00
N GLN A 70 1.68 -0.78 -9.57
CA GLN A 70 2.56 -1.76 -8.94
C GLN A 70 1.93 -2.29 -7.67
N MET A 71 1.38 -1.40 -6.85
CA MET A 71 0.70 -1.79 -5.62
C MET A 71 -0.50 -2.67 -5.93
N MET A 72 -1.33 -2.24 -6.89
CA MET A 72 -2.54 -3.00 -7.22
C MET A 72 -2.20 -4.39 -7.75
N ARG A 73 -1.14 -4.50 -8.53
CA ARG A 73 -0.71 -5.80 -9.03
C ARG A 73 -0.30 -6.72 -7.90
N SER A 74 0.44 -6.19 -6.91
CA SER A 74 0.86 -7.01 -5.78
C SER A 74 -0.32 -7.48 -4.95
N VAL A 75 -1.34 -6.64 -4.81
CA VAL A 75 -2.56 -7.04 -4.11
C VAL A 75 -3.27 -8.14 -4.90
N LYS A 76 -3.40 -7.95 -6.20
CA LYS A 76 -4.09 -8.92 -7.05
C LYS A 76 -3.39 -10.26 -7.03
N ASP A 77 -2.08 -10.25 -7.01
CA ASP A 77 -1.28 -11.48 -7.01
C ASP A 77 -1.24 -12.17 -5.65
N GLY A 78 -1.86 -11.58 -4.65
CA GLY A 78 -1.95 -12.21 -3.33
C GLY A 78 -0.73 -12.03 -2.46
N HIS A 79 0.21 -11.16 -2.85
CA HIS A 79 1.42 -10.96 -2.09
C HIS A 79 1.23 -9.97 -0.94
N VAL A 80 0.11 -9.26 -0.91
CA VAL A 80 -0.11 -8.16 0.02
C VAL A 80 -1.48 -8.34 0.66
N ARG A 81 -1.56 -8.15 1.96
CA ARG A 81 -2.82 -8.25 2.69
C ARG A 81 -3.28 -6.91 3.24
N ALA A 82 -2.43 -5.91 3.21
CA ALA A 82 -2.77 -4.58 3.68
C ALA A 82 -1.98 -3.54 2.93
N VAL A 83 -2.60 -2.41 2.68
CA VAL A 83 -1.94 -1.28 2.04
C VAL A 83 -2.04 -0.12 3.01
N LEU A 84 -0.92 0.51 3.31
CA LEU A 84 -0.88 1.64 4.21
C LEU A 84 -0.60 2.90 3.40
N VAL A 85 -1.45 3.90 3.57
CA VAL A 85 -1.30 5.21 2.95
C VAL A 85 -1.49 6.26 4.04
N ARG A 86 -0.97 7.44 3.78
CA ARG A 86 -1.09 8.53 4.75
C ARG A 86 -2.56 8.92 4.95
N ASP A 87 -3.28 9.03 3.84
CA ASP A 87 -4.71 9.26 3.85
C ASP A 87 -5.26 8.87 2.48
N LEU A 88 -6.57 8.84 2.35
CA LEU A 88 -7.19 8.34 1.12
C LEU A 88 -6.93 9.22 -0.09
N THR A 89 -6.61 10.49 0.10
CA THR A 89 -6.29 11.35 -1.04
C THR A 89 -5.03 10.91 -1.76
N ARG A 90 -4.17 10.13 -1.10
CA ARG A 90 -2.98 9.59 -1.75
C ARG A 90 -3.36 8.59 -2.82
N LEU A 91 -4.47 7.88 -2.62
CA LEU A 91 -4.98 6.99 -3.66
C LEU A 91 -5.60 7.80 -4.79
N SER A 92 -6.45 8.76 -4.49
CA SER A 92 -6.97 9.68 -5.48
C SER A 92 -7.70 10.84 -4.84
N HIS A 93 -7.64 12.02 -5.50
CA HIS A 93 -8.50 13.15 -5.16
C HIS A 93 -9.83 13.09 -5.87
N ASP A 94 -9.93 12.27 -6.92
CA ASP A 94 -11.15 12.16 -7.70
C ASP A 94 -12.04 11.09 -7.06
N PRO A 95 -13.24 11.46 -6.60
CA PRO A 95 -14.08 10.49 -5.89
C PRO A 95 -14.42 9.26 -6.71
N ALA A 96 -14.63 9.42 -8.01
CA ALA A 96 -14.97 8.26 -8.85
C ALA A 96 -13.80 7.29 -8.94
N ILE A 97 -12.60 7.82 -9.12
CA ILE A 97 -11.41 6.99 -9.19
C ILE A 97 -11.14 6.35 -7.84
N LEU A 98 -11.30 7.11 -6.76
CA LEU A 98 -11.09 6.57 -5.42
C LEU A 98 -12.02 5.39 -5.16
N ILE A 99 -13.28 5.50 -5.54
CA ILE A 99 -14.23 4.40 -5.35
C ILE A 99 -13.76 3.17 -6.13
N GLN A 100 -13.29 3.34 -7.36
CA GLN A 100 -12.78 2.21 -8.15
C GLN A 100 -11.63 1.52 -7.46
N ILE A 101 -10.69 2.31 -6.90
CA ILE A 101 -9.55 1.74 -6.21
C ILE A 101 -9.99 0.99 -4.96
N LEU A 102 -10.88 1.58 -4.17
CA LEU A 102 -11.34 0.94 -2.94
C LEU A 102 -12.09 -0.34 -3.22
N GLU A 103 -12.90 -0.36 -4.29
CA GLU A 103 -13.59 -1.58 -4.67
C GLU A 103 -12.62 -2.67 -5.08
N PHE A 104 -11.56 -2.29 -5.78
CA PHE A 104 -10.54 -3.25 -6.17
C PHE A 104 -9.85 -3.85 -4.94
N LEU A 105 -9.63 -3.04 -3.91
CA LEU A 105 -8.90 -3.49 -2.72
C LEU A 105 -9.72 -4.33 -1.75
N GLN A 106 -11.00 -4.46 -2.00
CA GLN A 106 -11.82 -5.32 -1.16
C GLN A 106 -11.60 -6.83 -1.47
#